data_3fd111de115e72d555f02416402613c5
#
_entry.id   3fd111de115e72d555f02416402613c5
#
_cell.length_a   1.000
_cell.length_b   1.000
_cell.length_c   1.000
_cell.angle_alpha   90.00
_cell.angle_beta   90.00
_cell.angle_gamma   90.00
#
_symmetry.space_group_name_H-M   'P 1'
#
loop_
_entity.id
_entity.type
_entity.pdbx_description
1 polymer ?
#
loop_
_entity_poly.entity_id
_entity_poly.type
_entity_poly.pdbx_seq_one_letter_code
_entity_poly.pdbx_strand_id
1 'polypeptide(L)'
;VKVTSNRLAGACFYVVSGHGGPDPGAIGKVGRYELHEDEYAYDIALRLARNLMQEGAEVHIIIQDAKDGIRDDSYLSNSKRETCMGDAIPLNQVQRLQQRCDKINALYRKDRKNHSYCRAIFIHIDSRSKGKQTDVFFYYSNKKGESKRLANNMKDTFESKYDKHQPNRGFSGTVSGRNLYVL
;
A
#
# COMPACT_ATOMS: atom_id res chain seq x y z
N VAL A 1 -7.17 -4.98 -16.71
CA VAL A 1 -6.62 -6.24 -16.15
C VAL A 1 -7.56 -7.39 -16.50
N LYS A 2 -7.01 -8.51 -17.00
CA LYS A 2 -7.82 -9.72 -17.28
C LYS A 2 -8.09 -10.45 -15.96
N VAL A 3 -9.35 -10.68 -15.65
CA VAL A 3 -9.76 -11.52 -14.49
C VAL A 3 -9.44 -12.98 -14.80
N THR A 4 -8.76 -13.64 -13.88
CA THR A 4 -8.32 -15.04 -14.01
C THR A 4 -9.01 -15.98 -13.02
N SER A 5 -9.61 -15.42 -11.96
CA SER A 5 -10.42 -16.15 -10.99
C SER A 5 -11.49 -15.25 -10.35
N ASN A 6 -12.43 -15.85 -9.62
CA ASN A 6 -13.47 -15.13 -8.88
C ASN A 6 -13.32 -15.28 -7.36
N ARG A 7 -12.12 -15.59 -6.86
CA ARG A 7 -11.88 -15.82 -5.43
C ARG A 7 -12.17 -14.60 -4.55
N LEU A 8 -12.03 -13.40 -5.13
CA LEU A 8 -12.32 -12.14 -4.46
C LEU A 8 -13.55 -11.43 -5.03
N ALA A 9 -14.43 -12.14 -5.73
CA ALA A 9 -15.71 -11.57 -6.18
C ALA A 9 -16.51 -11.04 -4.98
N GLY A 10 -17.04 -9.82 -5.09
CA GLY A 10 -17.74 -9.13 -4.00
C GLY A 10 -16.82 -8.46 -2.95
N ALA A 11 -15.52 -8.50 -3.14
CA ALA A 11 -14.58 -7.71 -2.35
C ALA A 11 -14.20 -6.40 -3.06
N CYS A 12 -14.01 -5.33 -2.28
CA CYS A 12 -13.55 -4.03 -2.73
C CYS A 12 -12.33 -3.58 -1.91
N PHE A 13 -11.29 -3.12 -2.60
CA PHE A 13 -10.06 -2.67 -1.98
C PHE A 13 -9.72 -1.23 -2.37
N TYR A 14 -9.33 -0.43 -1.38
CA TYR A 14 -8.77 0.91 -1.56
C TYR A 14 -7.27 0.80 -1.32
N VAL A 15 -6.49 0.77 -2.41
CA VAL A 15 -5.03 0.61 -2.35
C VAL A 15 -4.38 1.98 -2.39
N VAL A 16 -3.58 2.27 -1.39
CA VAL A 16 -2.94 3.58 -1.19
C VAL A 16 -1.44 3.38 -1.08
N SER A 17 -0.69 3.94 -2.02
CA SER A 17 0.75 4.14 -1.81
C SER A 17 0.98 5.27 -0.81
N GLY A 18 1.91 5.10 0.11
CA GLY A 18 2.36 6.18 0.99
C GLY A 18 3.01 7.30 0.20
N HIS A 19 2.94 8.52 0.74
CA HIS A 19 3.60 9.69 0.15
C HIS A 19 3.09 10.07 -1.25
N GLY A 20 3.94 10.64 -2.12
CA GLY A 20 3.62 11.05 -3.48
C GLY A 20 3.43 12.55 -3.67
N GLY A 21 3.55 13.03 -4.90
CA GLY A 21 3.51 14.44 -5.27
C GLY A 21 4.65 15.24 -4.63
N PRO A 22 4.36 16.20 -3.73
CA PRO A 22 5.41 16.99 -3.07
C PRO A 22 6.17 16.25 -1.96
N ASP A 23 5.75 15.04 -1.60
CA ASP A 23 6.26 14.27 -0.48
C ASP A 23 6.88 12.95 -0.94
N PRO A 24 8.21 12.88 -1.07
CA PRO A 24 8.90 11.65 -1.51
C PRO A 24 8.96 10.56 -0.44
N GLY A 25 8.55 10.83 0.81
CA GLY A 25 8.76 9.94 1.94
C GLY A 25 10.24 9.84 2.34
N ALA A 26 10.66 8.66 2.77
CA ALA A 26 12.06 8.38 3.06
C ALA A 26 12.89 8.35 1.77
N ILE A 27 14.10 8.94 1.83
CA ILE A 27 15.03 8.93 0.70
C ILE A 27 16.25 8.10 1.09
N GLY A 28 16.41 6.96 0.39
CA GLY A 28 17.61 6.14 0.44
C GLY A 28 18.60 6.50 -0.66
N LYS A 29 19.83 5.98 -0.59
CA LYS A 29 20.83 6.19 -1.63
C LYS A 29 21.65 4.92 -1.89
N VAL A 30 21.80 4.56 -3.17
CA VAL A 30 22.66 3.47 -3.63
C VAL A 30 23.56 3.98 -4.77
N GLY A 31 24.83 4.15 -4.49
CA GLY A 31 25.75 4.78 -5.44
C GLY A 31 25.29 6.19 -5.80
N ARG A 32 25.00 6.42 -7.08
CA ARG A 32 24.49 7.70 -7.61
C ARG A 32 22.96 7.82 -7.61
N TYR A 33 22.24 6.74 -7.28
CA TYR A 33 20.78 6.69 -7.35
C TYR A 33 20.17 7.07 -6.02
N GLU A 34 19.17 7.96 -6.05
CA GLU A 34 18.28 8.24 -4.92
C GLU A 34 17.05 7.37 -5.05
N LEU A 35 16.69 6.70 -3.94
CA LEU A 35 15.54 5.82 -3.86
C LEU A 35 14.47 6.52 -3.03
N HIS A 36 13.42 7.00 -3.68
CA HIS A 36 12.32 7.68 -3.00
C HIS A 36 11.25 6.66 -2.61
N GLU A 37 10.80 6.71 -1.36
CA GLU A 37 9.83 5.77 -0.81
C GLU A 37 8.53 5.72 -1.62
N ASP A 38 8.02 6.88 -2.04
CA ASP A 38 6.77 7.00 -2.79
C ASP A 38 6.78 6.21 -4.10
N GLU A 39 7.88 6.24 -4.85
CA GLU A 39 8.02 5.53 -6.13
C GLU A 39 7.92 3.99 -5.94
N TYR A 40 8.63 3.45 -4.94
CA TYR A 40 8.60 2.02 -4.65
C TYR A 40 7.27 1.59 -4.01
N ALA A 41 6.69 2.41 -3.14
CA ALA A 41 5.37 2.17 -2.57
C ALA A 41 4.30 2.16 -3.67
N TYR A 42 4.41 3.05 -4.66
CA TYR A 42 3.50 3.12 -5.79
C TYR A 42 3.60 1.89 -6.70
N ASP A 43 4.82 1.46 -7.06
CA ASP A 43 5.01 0.25 -7.87
C ASP A 43 4.44 -1.00 -7.19
N ILE A 44 4.68 -1.17 -5.88
CA ILE A 44 4.11 -2.28 -5.10
C ILE A 44 2.57 -2.17 -5.04
N ALA A 45 2.03 -0.97 -4.87
CA ALA A 45 0.59 -0.74 -4.86
C ALA A 45 -0.06 -1.15 -6.17
N LEU A 46 0.55 -0.82 -7.31
CA LEU A 46 0.08 -1.22 -8.63
C LEU A 46 0.12 -2.75 -8.84
N ARG A 47 1.19 -3.40 -8.38
CA ARG A 47 1.31 -4.88 -8.43
C ARG A 47 0.25 -5.55 -7.57
N LEU A 48 0.00 -5.05 -6.36
CA LEU A 48 -1.06 -5.54 -5.49
C LEU A 48 -2.43 -5.34 -6.15
N ALA A 49 -2.72 -4.14 -6.64
CA ALA A 49 -3.96 -3.81 -7.32
C ALA A 49 -4.22 -4.75 -8.52
N ARG A 50 -3.20 -4.96 -9.35
CA ARG A 50 -3.29 -5.90 -10.48
C ARG A 50 -3.67 -7.31 -10.02
N ASN A 51 -3.00 -7.83 -8.98
CA ASN A 51 -3.27 -9.17 -8.48
C ASN A 51 -4.69 -9.29 -7.89
N LEU A 52 -5.14 -8.29 -7.13
CA LEU A 52 -6.50 -8.27 -6.58
C LEU A 52 -7.55 -8.24 -7.70
N MET A 53 -7.35 -7.42 -8.73
CA MET A 53 -8.24 -7.38 -9.91
C MET A 53 -8.25 -8.71 -10.68
N GLN A 54 -7.11 -9.39 -10.81
CA GLN A 54 -7.03 -10.71 -11.45
C GLN A 54 -7.84 -11.76 -10.70
N GLU A 55 -7.97 -11.62 -9.38
CA GLU A 55 -8.77 -12.50 -8.52
C GLU A 55 -10.25 -12.10 -8.43
N GLY A 56 -10.67 -11.08 -9.17
CA GLY A 56 -12.07 -10.65 -9.29
C GLY A 56 -12.51 -9.58 -8.30
N ALA A 57 -11.58 -8.96 -7.55
CA ALA A 57 -11.91 -7.83 -6.68
C ALA A 57 -12.14 -6.53 -7.46
N GLU A 58 -13.01 -5.67 -6.94
CA GLU A 58 -13.00 -4.24 -7.29
C GLU A 58 -11.85 -3.54 -6.56
N VAL A 59 -11.11 -2.69 -7.26
CA VAL A 59 -9.93 -2.02 -6.69
C VAL A 59 -9.91 -0.56 -7.09
N HIS A 60 -9.82 0.31 -6.08
CA HIS A 60 -9.58 1.74 -6.26
C HIS A 60 -8.13 2.06 -5.88
N ILE A 61 -7.37 2.57 -6.84
CA ILE A 61 -6.01 3.09 -6.64
C ILE A 61 -6.15 4.56 -6.26
N ILE A 62 -5.77 4.92 -5.04
CA ILE A 62 -6.04 6.26 -4.49
C ILE A 62 -4.98 7.27 -4.92
N ILE A 63 -3.72 6.88 -4.93
CA ILE A 63 -2.62 7.71 -5.45
C ILE A 63 -2.32 7.25 -6.86
N GLN A 64 -2.25 8.18 -7.80
CA GLN A 64 -2.17 7.87 -9.23
C GLN A 64 -1.14 8.77 -9.93
N ASP A 65 -0.34 8.20 -10.81
CA ASP A 65 0.43 8.91 -11.82
C ASP A 65 -0.04 8.49 -13.22
N ALA A 66 -0.53 9.43 -14.01
CA ALA A 66 -1.07 9.17 -15.35
C ALA A 66 0.01 8.75 -16.38
N LYS A 67 1.29 8.97 -16.06
CA LYS A 67 2.43 8.68 -16.96
C LYS A 67 3.29 7.52 -16.46
N ASP A 68 2.95 6.95 -15.32
CA ASP A 68 3.74 5.91 -14.69
C ASP A 68 2.92 4.65 -14.41
N GLY A 69 3.60 3.50 -14.45
CA GLY A 69 3.00 2.18 -14.28
C GLY A 69 3.89 1.25 -13.47
N ILE A 70 3.67 -0.05 -13.61
CA ILE A 70 4.56 -1.06 -13.04
C ILE A 70 5.89 -1.02 -13.77
N ARG A 71 6.99 -0.90 -13.02
CA ARG A 71 8.35 -0.78 -13.55
C ARG A 71 9.22 -1.92 -13.05
N ASP A 72 9.93 -2.57 -13.97
CA ASP A 72 10.88 -3.65 -13.66
C ASP A 72 12.36 -3.15 -13.68
N ASP A 73 12.55 -1.83 -13.53
CA ASP A 73 13.86 -1.20 -13.50
C ASP A 73 14.61 -1.52 -12.19
N SER A 74 15.93 -1.62 -12.27
CA SER A 74 16.78 -1.84 -11.08
C SER A 74 16.66 -0.69 -10.08
N TYR A 75 16.46 0.53 -10.57
CA TYR A 75 16.23 1.74 -9.78
C TYR A 75 15.11 2.55 -10.41
N LEU A 76 14.09 2.89 -9.63
CA LEU A 76 12.96 3.66 -10.12
C LEU A 76 13.33 5.14 -10.22
N SER A 77 12.93 5.75 -11.34
CA SER A 77 13.10 7.19 -11.53
C SER A 77 12.10 7.96 -10.67
N ASN A 78 12.56 9.05 -10.07
CA ASN A 78 11.75 9.86 -9.17
C ASN A 78 10.85 10.83 -9.96
N SER A 79 9.62 11.00 -9.49
CA SER A 79 8.65 11.93 -10.05
C SER A 79 7.96 12.75 -8.96
N LYS A 80 7.11 13.69 -9.34
CA LYS A 80 6.24 14.47 -8.44
C LYS A 80 4.87 14.70 -9.09
N ARG A 81 4.51 13.80 -10.00
CA ARG A 81 3.29 13.93 -10.81
C ARG A 81 2.07 13.26 -10.19
N GLU A 82 2.28 12.56 -9.08
CA GLU A 82 1.22 11.82 -8.41
C GLU A 82 0.09 12.76 -7.98
N THR A 83 -1.10 12.25 -8.12
CA THR A 83 -2.35 12.91 -7.73
C THR A 83 -3.14 12.01 -6.79
N CYS A 84 -4.00 12.58 -5.97
CA CYS A 84 -4.97 11.82 -5.20
C CYS A 84 -6.28 11.76 -5.98
N MET A 85 -6.44 10.71 -6.79
CA MET A 85 -7.60 10.52 -7.69
C MET A 85 -7.86 11.75 -8.58
N GLY A 86 -6.80 12.25 -9.22
CA GLY A 86 -6.83 13.40 -10.12
C GLY A 86 -6.64 14.76 -9.44
N ASP A 87 -6.78 14.87 -8.13
CA ASP A 87 -6.57 16.12 -7.39
C ASP A 87 -5.10 16.27 -6.98
N ALA A 88 -4.59 17.50 -7.00
CA ALA A 88 -3.25 17.80 -6.53
C ALA A 88 -3.08 17.40 -5.05
N ILE A 89 -1.93 16.82 -4.72
CA ILE A 89 -1.60 16.43 -3.35
C ILE A 89 -1.11 17.66 -2.58
N PRO A 90 -1.73 18.02 -1.43
CA PRO A 90 -1.32 19.18 -0.65
C PRO A 90 0.09 19.05 -0.06
N LEU A 91 0.80 20.16 0.09
CA LEU A 91 2.11 20.19 0.75
C LEU A 91 2.01 19.88 2.26
N ASN A 92 0.92 20.29 2.90
CA ASN A 92 0.71 20.05 4.32
C ASN A 92 0.38 18.57 4.60
N GLN A 93 1.11 17.95 5.52
CA GLN A 93 0.96 16.52 5.84
C GLN A 93 -0.45 16.15 6.32
N VAL A 94 -1.04 16.94 7.22
CA VAL A 94 -2.38 16.64 7.75
C VAL A 94 -3.42 16.72 6.63
N GLN A 95 -3.32 17.71 5.77
CA GLN A 95 -4.21 17.86 4.61
C GLN A 95 -4.05 16.70 3.63
N ARG A 96 -2.83 16.21 3.38
CA ARG A 96 -2.59 15.02 2.54
C ARG A 96 -3.27 13.77 3.10
N LEU A 97 -3.13 13.54 4.41
CA LEU A 97 -3.75 12.40 5.07
C LEU A 97 -5.27 12.50 5.05
N GLN A 98 -5.80 13.69 5.34
CA GLN A 98 -7.25 13.95 5.28
C GLN A 98 -7.80 13.73 3.87
N GLN A 99 -7.13 14.24 2.83
CA GLN A 99 -7.54 14.07 1.44
C GLN A 99 -7.72 12.58 1.09
N ARG A 100 -6.78 11.71 1.48
CA ARG A 100 -6.89 10.26 1.27
C ARG A 100 -8.09 9.66 2.01
N CYS A 101 -8.27 10.03 3.28
CA CYS A 101 -9.41 9.58 4.08
C CYS A 101 -10.74 10.00 3.45
N ASP A 102 -10.85 11.23 2.98
CA ASP A 102 -12.08 11.75 2.37
C ASP A 102 -12.42 11.01 1.08
N LYS A 103 -11.42 10.77 0.20
CA LYS A 103 -11.59 10.01 -1.03
C LYS A 103 -12.06 8.57 -0.74
N ILE A 104 -11.38 7.88 0.17
CA ILE A 104 -11.73 6.52 0.57
C ILE A 104 -13.15 6.47 1.18
N ASN A 105 -13.46 7.38 2.09
CA ASN A 105 -14.77 7.42 2.74
C ASN A 105 -15.90 7.73 1.76
N ALA A 106 -15.65 8.56 0.74
CA ALA A 106 -16.62 8.85 -0.31
C ALA A 106 -16.90 7.61 -1.17
N LEU A 107 -15.85 6.87 -1.56
CA LEU A 107 -15.97 5.61 -2.28
C LEU A 107 -16.67 4.55 -1.41
N TYR A 108 -16.20 4.33 -0.19
CA TYR A 108 -16.77 3.34 0.73
C TYR A 108 -18.27 3.50 0.96
N ARG A 109 -18.80 4.73 1.06
CA ARG A 109 -20.24 4.97 1.19
C ARG A 109 -21.05 4.43 0.02
N LYS A 110 -20.46 4.37 -1.18
CA LYS A 110 -21.08 3.80 -2.38
C LYS A 110 -20.90 2.28 -2.42
N ASP A 111 -19.64 1.84 -2.25
CA ASP A 111 -19.22 0.47 -2.52
C ASP A 111 -19.76 -0.53 -1.51
N ARG A 112 -19.89 -0.15 -0.23
CA ARG A 112 -20.44 -1.00 0.84
C ARG A 112 -21.87 -1.50 0.60
N LYS A 113 -22.57 -0.92 -0.37
CA LYS A 113 -23.92 -1.37 -0.74
C LYS A 113 -23.88 -2.61 -1.62
N ASN A 114 -22.80 -2.77 -2.37
CA ASN A 114 -22.63 -3.83 -3.38
C ASN A 114 -21.54 -4.82 -3.03
N HIS A 115 -20.71 -4.55 -2.01
CA HIS A 115 -19.59 -5.37 -1.60
C HIS A 115 -19.70 -5.77 -0.13
N SER A 116 -19.58 -7.06 0.12
CA SER A 116 -19.61 -7.63 1.48
C SER A 116 -18.30 -7.44 2.25
N TYR A 117 -17.22 -7.15 1.53
CA TYR A 117 -15.88 -7.00 2.10
C TYR A 117 -15.19 -5.78 1.50
N CYS A 118 -14.98 -4.72 2.29
CA CYS A 118 -14.28 -3.51 1.87
C CYS A 118 -13.08 -3.26 2.78
N ARG A 119 -11.89 -3.04 2.22
CA ARG A 119 -10.65 -2.79 2.99
C ARG A 119 -9.78 -1.73 2.34
N ALA A 120 -9.22 -0.85 3.17
CA ALA A 120 -8.15 0.04 2.78
C ALA A 120 -6.80 -0.58 3.17
N ILE A 121 -5.83 -0.51 2.26
CA ILE A 121 -4.47 -1.01 2.45
C ILE A 121 -3.51 0.12 2.09
N PHE A 122 -2.74 0.58 3.09
CA PHE A 122 -1.71 1.60 2.94
C PHE A 122 -0.34 0.94 2.87
N ILE A 123 0.45 1.27 1.86
CA ILE A 123 1.75 0.68 1.59
C ILE A 123 2.82 1.74 1.79
N HIS A 124 3.79 1.44 2.66
CA HIS A 124 4.97 2.25 2.93
C HIS A 124 6.23 1.40 2.78
N ILE A 125 7.32 2.04 2.38
CA ILE A 125 8.64 1.42 2.26
C ILE A 125 9.59 2.18 3.18
N ASP A 126 9.40 1.99 4.49
CA ASP A 126 10.23 2.62 5.51
C ASP A 126 11.67 2.11 5.43
N SER A 127 12.63 3.03 5.54
CA SER A 127 14.02 2.69 5.75
C SER A 127 14.43 2.97 7.20
N ARG A 128 15.15 2.04 7.82
CA ARG A 128 15.76 2.25 9.14
C ARG A 128 17.27 2.18 9.04
N SER A 129 17.92 3.25 9.43
CA SER A 129 19.39 3.36 9.40
C SER A 129 20.07 2.71 10.61
N LYS A 130 19.35 2.45 11.69
CA LYS A 130 19.92 1.89 12.95
C LYS A 130 18.92 0.97 13.65
N GLY A 131 19.42 -0.11 14.24
CA GLY A 131 18.67 -1.04 15.09
C GLY A 131 18.47 -2.41 14.45
N LYS A 132 17.62 -3.25 15.09
CA LYS A 132 17.28 -4.57 14.59
C LYS A 132 16.47 -4.44 13.31
N GLN A 133 16.92 -5.10 12.25
CA GLN A 133 16.18 -5.15 10.99
C GLN A 133 14.83 -5.85 11.21
N THR A 134 13.76 -5.23 10.75
CA THR A 134 12.44 -5.81 10.67
C THR A 134 12.00 -5.77 9.21
N ASP A 135 11.57 -6.91 8.69
CA ASP A 135 11.22 -7.04 7.28
C ASP A 135 9.89 -6.34 6.97
N VAL A 136 8.88 -6.53 7.81
CA VAL A 136 7.56 -5.92 7.59
C VAL A 136 6.90 -5.57 8.92
N PHE A 137 6.26 -4.40 8.95
CA PHE A 137 5.37 -3.97 10.01
C PHE A 137 3.93 -3.97 9.50
N PHE A 138 3.05 -4.70 10.18
CA PHE A 138 1.61 -4.69 9.90
C PHE A 138 0.90 -3.89 10.98
N TYR A 139 0.46 -2.68 10.64
CA TYR A 139 -0.36 -1.85 11.52
C TYR A 139 -1.83 -2.00 11.19
N TYR A 140 -2.66 -2.10 12.20
CA TYR A 140 -4.11 -2.19 12.04
C TYR A 140 -4.84 -1.23 12.96
N SER A 141 -6.06 -0.83 12.56
CA SER A 141 -6.94 -0.02 13.41
C SER A 141 -7.42 -0.83 14.61
N ASN A 142 -7.26 -0.27 15.81
CA ASN A 142 -7.75 -0.88 17.06
C ASN A 142 -9.28 -0.94 17.16
N LYS A 143 -9.99 -0.26 16.25
CA LYS A 143 -11.45 -0.13 16.32
C LYS A 143 -12.21 -1.37 15.87
N LYS A 144 -11.58 -2.28 15.10
CA LYS A 144 -12.26 -3.46 14.53
C LYS A 144 -11.35 -4.68 14.53
N GLY A 145 -11.84 -5.80 15.08
CA GLY A 145 -11.12 -7.07 15.13
C GLY A 145 -10.78 -7.68 13.76
N GLU A 146 -11.56 -7.36 12.74
CA GLU A 146 -11.31 -7.83 11.38
C GLU A 146 -10.00 -7.29 10.77
N SER A 147 -9.63 -6.04 11.09
CA SER A 147 -8.35 -5.46 10.67
C SER A 147 -7.18 -6.21 11.29
N LYS A 148 -7.29 -6.60 12.57
CA LYS A 148 -6.29 -7.43 13.25
C LYS A 148 -6.15 -8.81 12.60
N ARG A 149 -7.27 -9.44 12.26
CA ARG A 149 -7.26 -10.75 11.57
C ARG A 149 -6.57 -10.67 10.22
N LEU A 150 -6.88 -9.64 9.41
CA LEU A 150 -6.21 -9.43 8.13
C LEU A 150 -4.70 -9.23 8.32
N ALA A 151 -4.27 -8.39 9.25
CA ALA A 151 -2.85 -8.12 9.52
C ALA A 151 -2.09 -9.39 9.93
N ASN A 152 -2.67 -10.25 10.78
CA ASN A 152 -2.08 -11.53 11.14
C ASN A 152 -1.98 -12.47 9.94
N ASN A 153 -3.05 -12.62 9.16
CA ASN A 153 -3.04 -13.46 7.96
C ASN A 153 -1.98 -13.00 6.94
N MET A 154 -1.82 -11.69 6.79
CA MET A 154 -0.76 -11.13 5.94
C MET A 154 0.62 -11.49 6.48
N LYS A 155 0.86 -11.30 7.79
CA LYS A 155 2.14 -11.67 8.42
C LYS A 155 2.49 -13.14 8.17
N ASP A 156 1.55 -14.04 8.45
CA ASP A 156 1.76 -15.49 8.29
C ASP A 156 2.02 -15.87 6.82
N THR A 157 1.33 -15.18 5.90
CA THR A 157 1.56 -15.36 4.46
C THR A 157 2.94 -14.87 4.04
N PHE A 158 3.39 -13.71 4.53
CA PHE A 158 4.73 -13.20 4.27
C PHE A 158 5.81 -14.14 4.81
N GLU A 159 5.67 -14.62 6.05
CA GLU A 159 6.59 -15.59 6.66
C GLU A 159 6.73 -16.84 5.80
N SER A 160 5.61 -17.45 5.42
CA SER A 160 5.60 -18.63 4.52
C SER A 160 6.24 -18.35 3.15
N LYS A 161 6.06 -17.15 2.60
CA LYS A 161 6.67 -16.78 1.32
C LYS A 161 8.17 -16.54 1.45
N TYR A 162 8.61 -15.90 2.54
CA TYR A 162 10.04 -15.74 2.83
C TYR A 162 10.73 -17.09 2.99
N ASP A 163 10.17 -18.01 3.76
CA ASP A 163 10.72 -19.35 3.93
C ASP A 163 10.86 -20.11 2.60
N LYS A 164 9.88 -19.94 1.72
CA LYS A 164 9.91 -20.57 0.39
C LYS A 164 10.94 -19.95 -0.57
N HIS A 165 11.03 -18.61 -0.60
CA HIS A 165 11.82 -17.89 -1.62
C HIS A 165 13.21 -17.48 -1.13
N GLN A 166 13.42 -17.43 0.17
CA GLN A 166 14.67 -17.04 0.82
C GLN A 166 14.97 -18.01 1.99
N PRO A 167 15.16 -19.32 1.70
CA PRO A 167 15.39 -20.32 2.72
C PRO A 167 16.64 -19.95 3.56
N ASN A 168 16.58 -20.21 4.85
CA ASN A 168 17.64 -19.93 5.84
C ASN A 168 17.89 -18.43 6.15
N ARG A 169 17.13 -17.50 5.56
CA ARG A 169 17.24 -16.08 5.90
C ARG A 169 16.47 -15.73 7.18
N GLY A 170 15.38 -16.42 7.43
CA GLY A 170 14.39 -16.06 8.45
C GLY A 170 13.50 -14.89 8.02
N PHE A 171 12.46 -14.65 8.79
CA PHE A 171 11.52 -13.55 8.61
C PHE A 171 11.30 -12.81 9.93
N SER A 172 11.35 -11.49 9.89
CA SER A 172 11.06 -10.63 11.04
C SER A 172 9.88 -9.72 10.69
N GLY A 173 8.68 -10.12 11.10
CA GLY A 173 7.45 -9.34 10.94
C GLY A 173 6.77 -9.06 12.27
N THR A 174 6.15 -7.89 12.40
CA THR A 174 5.39 -7.53 13.59
C THR A 174 3.97 -7.12 13.23
N VAL A 175 3.03 -7.41 14.12
CA VAL A 175 1.62 -6.97 14.01
C VAL A 175 1.29 -6.14 15.23
N SER A 176 0.85 -4.90 15.05
CA SER A 176 0.47 -4.04 16.15
C SER A 176 -0.71 -3.14 15.82
N GLY A 177 -1.60 -2.99 16.81
CA GLY A 177 -2.68 -2.02 16.74
C GLY A 177 -2.16 -0.60 16.94
N ARG A 178 -2.57 0.31 16.06
CA ARG A 178 -2.20 1.72 16.14
C ARG A 178 -3.38 2.62 15.90
N ASN A 179 -3.34 3.79 16.52
CA ASN A 179 -4.30 4.86 16.26
C ASN A 179 -3.63 5.89 15.32
N LEU A 180 -3.38 5.47 14.08
CA LEU A 180 -2.85 6.33 13.04
C LEU A 180 -3.97 7.14 12.41
N TYR A 181 -3.64 8.32 11.87
CA TYR A 181 -4.61 9.24 11.29
C TYR A 181 -5.48 8.60 10.18
N VAL A 182 -4.89 7.70 9.42
CA VAL A 182 -5.52 7.01 8.28
C VAL A 182 -6.14 5.64 8.61
N LEU A 183 -6.13 5.20 9.88
CA LEU A 183 -6.64 3.88 10.31
C LEU A 183 -7.95 3.97 11.11
#